data_a9e17625560439648955b5de6c837043
#
_entry.id   a9e17625560439648955b5de6c837043
#
_cell.length_a   1.000
_cell.length_b   1.000
_cell.length_c   1.000
_cell.angle_alpha   90.00
_cell.angle_beta   90.00
_cell.angle_gamma   90.00
#
_symmetry.space_group_name_H-M   'P 1'
#
loop_
_entity.id
_entity.type
_entity.pdbx_description
1 polymer ?
#
loop_
_entity_poly.entity_id
_entity_poly.type
_entity_poly.pdbx_seq_one_letter_code
_entity_poly.pdbx_strand_id
1 'polypeptide(L)'
;MSDRNEIVSRVTAALEGKPAPVAIRNARKVDARGERRGYWVVSDAAGVIVAAGTGEETFEHYCRTVGLDPADRNAVIDAEGRILTPGYVDIHAHGAWEKSFDDGPDGIDVARAGHAVHGTTRQVLSLITNPVDVICRNIRTVRATMESGRPDILGCHLEGPFLALARKGAHDPECLKDPVPDIVDKMLEASGADPA
;
A
#
# COMPACT_ATOMS: atom_id res chain seq x y z
N MET A 1 22.36 -7.41 -3.95
CA MET A 1 21.19 -8.34 -3.91
C MET A 1 20.80 -8.74 -2.49
N SER A 2 21.73 -9.00 -1.57
CA SER A 2 21.39 -9.36 -0.17
C SER A 2 20.61 -8.24 0.56
N ASP A 3 21.01 -6.99 0.38
CA ASP A 3 20.39 -5.83 1.02
C ASP A 3 18.91 -5.63 0.61
N ARG A 4 18.58 -5.74 -0.70
CA ARG A 4 17.20 -5.59 -1.18
C ARG A 4 16.28 -6.68 -0.63
N ASN A 5 16.71 -7.93 -0.62
CA ASN A 5 15.89 -9.04 -0.10
C ASN A 5 15.64 -8.90 1.41
N GLU A 6 16.62 -8.38 2.15
CA GLU A 6 16.46 -8.08 3.57
C GLU A 6 15.44 -6.95 3.78
N ILE A 7 15.52 -5.88 2.99
CA ILE A 7 14.55 -4.77 3.06
C ILE A 7 13.14 -5.27 2.73
N VAL A 8 12.97 -6.05 1.64
CA VAL A 8 11.68 -6.65 1.27
C VAL A 8 11.11 -7.46 2.43
N SER A 9 11.90 -8.37 3.00
CA SER A 9 11.46 -9.21 4.12
C SER A 9 11.02 -8.39 5.34
N ARG A 10 11.79 -7.37 5.72
CA ARG A 10 11.48 -6.49 6.85
C ARG A 10 10.23 -5.66 6.61
N VAL A 11 10.08 -5.10 5.40
CA VAL A 11 8.91 -4.28 5.05
C VAL A 11 7.66 -5.14 4.98
N THR A 12 7.73 -6.31 4.36
CA THR A 12 6.61 -7.26 4.31
C THR A 12 6.17 -7.67 5.72
N ALA A 13 7.12 -8.03 6.58
CA ALA A 13 6.82 -8.36 7.98
C ALA A 13 6.19 -7.19 8.75
N ALA A 14 6.59 -5.94 8.46
CA ALA A 14 5.99 -4.76 9.07
C ALA A 14 4.57 -4.48 8.55
N LEU A 15 4.31 -4.68 7.26
CA LEU A 15 2.98 -4.50 6.66
C LEU A 15 1.98 -5.57 7.10
N GLU A 16 2.45 -6.79 7.37
CA GLU A 16 1.63 -7.95 7.74
C GLU A 16 1.64 -8.21 9.25
N GLY A 17 2.48 -7.49 9.98
CA GLY A 17 2.62 -7.62 11.43
C GLY A 17 1.36 -7.16 12.18
N LYS A 18 1.21 -7.67 13.41
CA LYS A 18 0.16 -7.17 14.29
C LYS A 18 0.49 -5.75 14.72
N PRO A 19 -0.47 -4.83 14.71
CA PRO A 19 -0.28 -3.49 15.24
C PRO A 19 0.19 -3.56 16.71
N ALA A 20 1.00 -2.60 17.10
CA ALA A 20 1.41 -2.36 18.47
C ALA A 20 1.25 -0.86 18.76
N PRO A 21 1.10 -0.46 20.02
CA PRO A 21 1.10 0.95 20.37
C PRO A 21 2.40 1.61 19.88
N VAL A 22 2.28 2.75 19.23
CA VAL A 22 3.43 3.55 18.79
C VAL A 22 3.11 5.04 18.92
N ALA A 23 4.11 5.81 19.25
CA ALA A 23 3.99 7.26 19.25
C ALA A 23 5.08 7.89 18.39
N ILE A 24 4.74 9.00 17.75
CA ILE A 24 5.68 9.86 17.02
C ILE A 24 5.60 11.24 17.66
N ARG A 25 6.73 11.85 17.99
CA ARG A 25 6.79 13.21 18.53
C ARG A 25 7.74 14.09 17.74
N ASN A 26 7.73 15.39 18.06
CA ASN A 26 8.62 16.38 17.47
C ASN A 26 8.61 16.38 15.94
N ALA A 27 7.44 16.15 15.34
CA ALA A 27 7.25 16.12 13.90
C ALA A 27 6.86 17.49 13.34
N ARG A 28 7.16 17.70 12.07
CA ARG A 28 6.55 18.72 11.24
C ARG A 28 5.40 18.11 10.46
N LYS A 29 4.20 18.15 11.04
CA LYS A 29 3.00 17.61 10.38
C LYS A 29 2.64 18.44 9.15
N VAL A 30 2.37 17.77 8.03
CA VAL A 30 1.88 18.38 6.78
C VAL A 30 0.73 17.53 6.25
N ASP A 31 -0.45 18.14 6.13
CA ASP A 31 -1.64 17.52 5.55
C ASP A 31 -2.51 18.56 4.83
N ALA A 32 -3.71 18.18 4.37
CA ALA A 32 -4.65 19.05 3.70
C ALA A 32 -5.10 20.27 4.55
N ARG A 33 -4.90 20.22 5.89
CA ARG A 33 -5.22 21.31 6.82
C ARG A 33 -4.05 22.25 7.06
N GLY A 34 -2.91 22.02 6.41
CA GLY A 34 -1.70 22.83 6.51
C GLY A 34 -0.58 22.21 7.35
N GLU A 35 0.38 23.04 7.72
CA GLU A 35 1.60 22.65 8.44
C GLU A 35 1.49 22.98 9.95
N ARG A 36 2.02 22.07 10.80
CA ARG A 36 2.24 22.32 12.23
C ARG A 36 3.56 21.69 12.68
N ARG A 37 4.35 22.43 13.46
CA ARG A 37 5.62 21.98 14.07
C ARG A 37 5.40 21.50 15.50
N GLY A 38 6.34 20.70 16.01
CA GLY A 38 6.26 20.11 17.34
C GLY A 38 5.03 19.21 17.52
N TYR A 39 4.60 18.60 16.42
CA TYR A 39 3.41 17.77 16.38
C TYR A 39 3.72 16.34 16.82
N TRP A 40 2.75 15.71 17.46
CA TRP A 40 2.84 14.32 17.89
C TRP A 40 1.56 13.55 17.52
N VAL A 41 1.70 12.24 17.40
CA VAL A 41 0.62 11.28 17.15
C VAL A 41 0.83 10.08 18.07
N VAL A 42 -0.23 9.54 18.64
CA VAL A 42 -0.22 8.32 19.46
C VAL A 42 -1.25 7.35 18.90
N SER A 43 -0.84 6.10 18.66
CA SER A 43 -1.73 5.01 18.27
C SER A 43 -1.74 3.91 19.33
N ASP A 44 -2.87 3.18 19.40
CA ASP A 44 -3.08 2.06 20.31
C ASP A 44 -2.62 0.71 19.74
N ALA A 45 -2.86 -0.36 20.50
CA ALA A 45 -2.54 -1.73 20.09
C ALA A 45 -3.33 -2.26 18.89
N ALA A 46 -4.40 -1.56 18.47
CA ALA A 46 -5.15 -1.86 17.25
C ALA A 46 -4.64 -1.08 16.02
N GLY A 47 -3.62 -0.23 16.22
CA GLY A 47 -3.09 0.66 15.17
C GLY A 47 -3.96 1.89 14.91
N VAL A 48 -4.91 2.19 15.80
CA VAL A 48 -5.79 3.34 15.68
C VAL A 48 -5.16 4.56 16.33
N ILE A 49 -5.13 5.70 15.62
CA ILE A 49 -4.69 6.96 16.20
C ILE A 49 -5.71 7.40 17.26
N VAL A 50 -5.31 7.38 18.52
CA VAL A 50 -6.17 7.75 19.66
C VAL A 50 -6.06 9.24 19.97
N ALA A 51 -4.91 9.85 19.67
CA ALA A 51 -4.70 11.27 19.87
C ALA A 51 -3.59 11.81 18.97
N ALA A 52 -3.67 13.11 18.71
CA ALA A 52 -2.64 13.85 18.00
C ALA A 52 -2.71 15.34 18.36
N GLY A 53 -1.58 16.01 18.46
CA GLY A 53 -1.56 17.41 18.88
C GLY A 53 -0.16 18.01 19.03
N THR A 54 -0.06 18.99 19.91
CA THR A 54 1.16 19.65 20.32
C THR A 54 1.20 19.74 21.85
N GLY A 55 2.38 19.94 22.45
CA GLY A 55 2.58 20.03 23.90
C GLY A 55 3.00 18.72 24.55
N GLU A 56 4.02 18.77 25.40
CA GLU A 56 4.69 17.60 25.97
C GLU A 56 3.80 16.89 27.02
N GLU A 57 3.21 17.64 27.95
CA GLU A 57 2.36 17.05 29.01
C GLU A 57 1.18 16.25 28.43
N THR A 58 0.57 16.77 27.36
CA THR A 58 -0.52 16.09 26.67
C THR A 58 -0.03 14.85 25.94
N PHE A 59 1.15 14.93 25.32
CA PHE A 59 1.80 13.78 24.68
C PHE A 59 2.04 12.64 25.66
N GLU A 60 2.69 12.95 26.79
CA GLU A 60 2.97 11.95 27.83
C GLU A 60 1.69 11.31 28.39
N HIS A 61 0.64 12.14 28.59
CA HIS A 61 -0.65 11.63 29.05
C HIS A 61 -1.18 10.54 28.11
N TYR A 62 -1.25 10.82 26.79
CA TYR A 62 -1.79 9.86 25.83
C TYR A 62 -0.89 8.64 25.63
N CYS A 63 0.43 8.77 25.70
CA CYS A 63 1.31 7.60 25.73
C CYS A 63 0.93 6.64 26.86
N ARG A 64 0.76 7.17 28.09
CA ARG A 64 0.38 6.35 29.25
C ARG A 64 -1.00 5.71 29.10
N THR A 65 -1.97 6.37 28.44
CA THR A 65 -3.32 5.80 28.23
C THR A 65 -3.32 4.56 27.33
N VAL A 66 -2.35 4.43 26.45
CA VAL A 66 -2.18 3.25 25.58
C VAL A 66 -1.11 2.28 26.08
N GLY A 67 -0.60 2.51 27.31
CA GLY A 67 0.41 1.65 27.92
C GLY A 67 1.84 1.86 27.42
N LEU A 68 2.12 3.00 26.76
CA LEU A 68 3.47 3.37 26.35
C LEU A 68 4.21 4.15 27.44
N ASP A 69 5.47 3.80 27.66
CA ASP A 69 6.41 4.69 28.36
C ASP A 69 6.87 5.78 27.36
N PRO A 70 6.65 7.08 27.64
CA PRO A 70 7.12 8.17 26.79
C PRO A 70 8.64 8.19 26.54
N ALA A 71 9.42 7.51 27.38
CA ALA A 71 10.86 7.38 27.26
C ALA A 71 11.32 6.15 26.45
N ASP A 72 10.42 5.23 26.10
CA ASP A 72 10.76 4.04 25.33
C ASP A 72 11.10 4.38 23.87
N ARG A 73 12.37 4.31 23.53
CA ARG A 73 12.88 4.61 22.19
C ARG A 73 12.52 3.56 21.12
N ASN A 74 11.98 2.41 21.50
CA ASN A 74 11.54 1.39 20.56
C ASN A 74 10.10 1.63 20.10
N ALA A 75 9.28 2.26 20.95
CA ALA A 75 7.88 2.52 20.66
C ALA A 75 7.57 4.02 20.48
N VAL A 76 8.48 4.91 20.90
CA VAL A 76 8.35 6.37 20.76
C VAL A 76 9.43 6.88 19.79
N ILE A 77 9.00 7.28 18.61
CA ILE A 77 9.86 7.79 17.54
C ILE A 77 9.98 9.31 17.68
N ASP A 78 11.18 9.81 17.90
CA ASP A 78 11.46 11.25 17.78
C ASP A 78 11.69 11.57 16.29
N ALA A 79 10.80 12.34 15.69
CA ALA A 79 10.91 12.71 14.29
C ALA A 79 11.98 13.80 14.03
N GLU A 80 12.54 14.41 15.08
CA GLU A 80 13.60 15.44 14.96
C GLU A 80 13.24 16.58 13.98
N GLY A 81 11.97 16.97 13.94
CA GLY A 81 11.46 17.98 13.01
C GLY A 81 11.23 17.49 11.59
N ARG A 82 11.39 16.19 11.32
CA ARG A 82 11.09 15.61 9.99
C ARG A 82 9.60 15.71 9.67
N ILE A 83 9.29 15.62 8.39
CA ILE A 83 7.91 15.71 7.90
C ILE A 83 7.14 14.44 8.30
N LEU A 84 5.96 14.65 8.85
CA LEU A 84 4.95 13.63 9.09
C LEU A 84 3.72 13.94 8.22
N THR A 85 3.38 13.04 7.31
CA THR A 85 2.18 13.10 6.48
C THR A 85 1.29 11.90 6.74
N PRO A 86 0.00 11.94 6.36
CA PRO A 86 -0.74 10.71 6.11
C PRO A 86 0.01 9.82 5.12
N GLY A 87 -0.07 8.50 5.27
CA GLY A 87 0.48 7.58 4.30
C GLY A 87 -0.16 7.79 2.92
N TYR A 88 0.63 7.64 1.86
CA TYR A 88 0.13 7.83 0.50
C TYR A 88 -0.76 6.66 0.09
N VAL A 89 -1.81 6.99 -0.69
CA VAL A 89 -2.65 6.02 -1.38
C VAL A 89 -2.29 6.10 -2.87
N ASP A 90 -1.71 5.04 -3.38
CA ASP A 90 -1.35 4.92 -4.80
C ASP A 90 -2.42 4.12 -5.53
N ILE A 91 -3.09 4.74 -6.49
CA ILE A 91 -4.17 4.11 -7.25
C ILE A 91 -3.74 3.67 -8.66
N HIS A 92 -2.49 3.94 -9.05
CA HIS A 92 -1.98 3.58 -10.38
C HIS A 92 -0.46 3.42 -10.36
N ALA A 93 0.00 2.21 -10.12
CA ALA A 93 1.41 1.82 -10.24
C ALA A 93 1.51 0.40 -10.79
N HIS A 94 2.53 0.14 -11.62
CA HIS A 94 2.73 -1.17 -12.27
C HIS A 94 3.77 -2.04 -11.58
N GLY A 95 4.47 -1.52 -10.62
CA GLY A 95 5.50 -2.23 -9.90
C GLY A 95 6.61 -1.31 -9.41
N ALA A 96 7.65 -1.90 -8.82
CA ALA A 96 8.86 -1.23 -8.35
C ALA A 96 10.04 -2.20 -8.30
N TRP A 97 11.26 -1.66 -8.24
CA TRP A 97 12.49 -2.45 -8.09
C TRP A 97 12.62 -3.59 -9.12
N GLU A 98 12.32 -3.29 -10.39
CA GLU A 98 12.39 -4.23 -11.53
C GLU A 98 11.40 -5.41 -11.42
N LYS A 99 10.36 -5.27 -10.61
CA LYS A 99 9.25 -6.21 -10.49
C LYS A 99 7.93 -5.55 -10.82
N SER A 100 7.11 -6.28 -11.58
CA SER A 100 5.75 -5.90 -11.91
C SER A 100 4.76 -6.57 -10.95
N PHE A 101 3.59 -5.98 -10.80
CA PHE A 101 2.46 -6.65 -10.15
C PHE A 101 1.90 -7.82 -10.98
N ASP A 102 2.29 -7.93 -12.25
CA ASP A 102 2.02 -9.08 -13.12
C ASP A 102 2.96 -10.28 -12.90
N ASP A 103 4.05 -10.13 -12.12
CA ASP A 103 5.09 -11.14 -11.90
C ASP A 103 4.75 -12.20 -10.82
N GLY A 104 3.49 -12.25 -10.39
CA GLY A 104 3.04 -13.19 -9.36
C GLY A 104 3.31 -12.69 -7.92
N PRO A 105 3.08 -13.54 -6.89
CA PRO A 105 3.12 -13.12 -5.49
C PRO A 105 4.47 -12.51 -5.06
N ASP A 106 5.57 -13.12 -5.45
CA ASP A 106 6.92 -12.63 -5.11
C ASP A 106 7.20 -11.26 -5.76
N GLY A 107 6.74 -11.05 -7.00
CA GLY A 107 6.83 -9.78 -7.68
C GLY A 107 6.01 -8.69 -6.99
N ILE A 108 4.79 -9.04 -6.57
CA ILE A 108 3.92 -8.18 -5.79
C ILE A 108 4.60 -7.75 -4.47
N ASP A 109 5.18 -8.68 -3.72
CA ASP A 109 5.81 -8.37 -2.44
C ASP A 109 7.04 -7.47 -2.60
N VAL A 110 7.87 -7.70 -3.61
CA VAL A 110 9.01 -6.82 -3.92
C VAL A 110 8.54 -5.41 -4.29
N ALA A 111 7.56 -5.30 -5.17
CA ALA A 111 7.04 -4.02 -5.63
C ALA A 111 6.35 -3.25 -4.49
N ARG A 112 5.53 -3.91 -3.67
CA ARG A 112 4.91 -3.32 -2.46
C ARG A 112 5.96 -2.75 -1.52
N ALA A 113 7.02 -3.50 -1.23
CA ALA A 113 8.10 -3.02 -0.38
C ALA A 113 8.79 -1.78 -0.98
N GLY A 114 9.00 -1.76 -2.31
CA GLY A 114 9.56 -0.62 -3.02
C GLY A 114 8.72 0.66 -2.87
N HIS A 115 7.40 0.54 -2.92
CA HIS A 115 6.49 1.67 -2.68
C HIS A 115 6.42 2.07 -1.20
N ALA A 116 6.37 1.09 -0.30
CA ALA A 116 6.23 1.33 1.14
C ALA A 116 7.41 2.10 1.75
N VAL A 117 8.66 1.83 1.32
CA VAL A 117 9.84 2.60 1.79
C VAL A 117 9.80 4.06 1.37
N HIS A 118 8.95 4.43 0.42
CA HIS A 118 8.71 5.80 -0.02
C HIS A 118 7.40 6.40 0.53
N GLY A 119 6.72 5.69 1.44
CA GLY A 119 5.57 6.20 2.17
C GLY A 119 4.20 5.82 1.61
N THR A 120 4.12 4.96 0.60
CA THR A 120 2.85 4.39 0.15
C THR A 120 2.36 3.34 1.15
N THR A 121 1.20 3.58 1.76
CA THR A 121 0.62 2.71 2.80
C THR A 121 -0.61 1.96 2.31
N ARG A 122 -1.16 2.36 1.19
CA ARG A 122 -2.29 1.71 0.50
C ARG A 122 -2.08 1.80 -1.00
N GLN A 123 -2.35 0.73 -1.73
CA GLN A 123 -2.15 0.73 -3.17
C GLN A 123 -3.16 -0.14 -3.91
N VAL A 124 -3.51 0.30 -5.11
CA VAL A 124 -4.21 -0.49 -6.11
C VAL A 124 -3.17 -0.99 -7.12
N LEU A 125 -3.09 -2.29 -7.32
CA LEU A 125 -2.09 -2.91 -8.18
C LEU A 125 -2.54 -2.81 -9.64
N SER A 126 -1.83 -2.05 -10.48
CA SER A 126 -2.16 -1.93 -11.90
C SER A 126 -1.56 -3.09 -12.69
N LEU A 127 -2.43 -3.84 -13.35
CA LEU A 127 -2.08 -4.92 -14.27
C LEU A 127 -2.13 -4.38 -15.71
N ILE A 128 -1.15 -4.76 -16.51
CA ILE A 128 -1.08 -4.32 -17.91
C ILE A 128 -1.87 -5.23 -18.85
N THR A 129 -2.07 -4.76 -20.08
CA THR A 129 -2.60 -5.58 -21.17
C THR A 129 -1.74 -6.80 -21.43
N ASN A 130 -2.37 -7.96 -21.42
CA ASN A 130 -1.83 -9.28 -21.68
C ASN A 130 -2.92 -10.12 -22.41
N PRO A 131 -2.63 -11.33 -22.90
CA PRO A 131 -3.68 -12.27 -23.28
C PRO A 131 -4.70 -12.46 -22.15
N VAL A 132 -5.99 -12.57 -22.47
CA VAL A 132 -7.10 -12.56 -21.50
C VAL A 132 -6.94 -13.61 -20.38
N ASP A 133 -6.47 -14.80 -20.70
CA ASP A 133 -6.21 -15.86 -19.73
C ASP A 133 -5.07 -15.50 -18.75
N VAL A 134 -4.06 -14.78 -19.24
CA VAL A 134 -2.98 -14.23 -18.39
C VAL A 134 -3.52 -13.14 -17.47
N ILE A 135 -4.33 -12.21 -17.99
CA ILE A 135 -5.00 -11.17 -17.16
C ILE A 135 -5.84 -11.83 -16.08
N CYS A 136 -6.70 -12.79 -16.44
CA CYS A 136 -7.52 -13.51 -15.48
C CYS A 136 -6.70 -14.24 -14.39
N ARG A 137 -5.56 -14.85 -14.77
CA ARG A 137 -4.63 -15.44 -13.82
C ARG A 137 -4.07 -14.39 -12.86
N ASN A 138 -3.62 -13.25 -13.38
CA ASN A 138 -3.03 -12.18 -12.58
C ASN A 138 -4.06 -11.53 -11.64
N ILE A 139 -5.30 -11.34 -12.09
CA ILE A 139 -6.42 -10.91 -11.24
C ILE A 139 -6.62 -11.87 -10.05
N ARG A 140 -6.66 -13.20 -10.30
CA ARG A 140 -6.77 -14.21 -9.24
C ARG A 140 -5.58 -14.16 -8.29
N THR A 141 -4.38 -13.91 -8.80
CA THR A 141 -3.18 -13.76 -7.98
C THR A 141 -3.28 -12.55 -7.05
N VAL A 142 -3.70 -11.39 -7.55
CA VAL A 142 -3.91 -10.19 -6.71
C VAL A 142 -4.96 -10.48 -5.65
N ARG A 143 -6.10 -11.05 -6.02
CA ARG A 143 -7.16 -11.42 -5.09
C ARG A 143 -6.66 -12.36 -3.99
N ALA A 144 -5.99 -13.45 -4.34
CA ALA A 144 -5.42 -14.39 -3.38
C ALA A 144 -4.39 -13.72 -2.46
N THR A 145 -3.60 -12.79 -3.00
CA THR A 145 -2.64 -12.00 -2.24
C THR A 145 -3.35 -11.10 -1.22
N MET A 146 -4.44 -10.44 -1.59
CA MET A 146 -5.27 -9.66 -0.65
C MET A 146 -5.86 -10.54 0.46
N GLU A 147 -6.45 -11.67 0.08
CA GLU A 147 -7.09 -12.63 1.00
C GLU A 147 -6.08 -13.26 1.99
N SER A 148 -4.81 -13.30 1.64
CA SER A 148 -3.74 -13.83 2.50
C SER A 148 -3.23 -12.87 3.59
N GLY A 149 -3.93 -11.75 3.80
CA GLY A 149 -3.65 -10.84 4.93
C GLY A 149 -2.74 -9.67 4.61
N ARG A 150 -2.80 -9.14 3.39
CA ARG A 150 -2.05 -7.94 2.96
C ARG A 150 -2.97 -6.71 2.93
N PRO A 151 -3.17 -6.03 4.07
CA PRO A 151 -4.18 -4.97 4.22
C PRO A 151 -3.86 -3.68 3.46
N ASP A 152 -2.64 -3.53 2.98
CA ASP A 152 -2.20 -2.39 2.17
C ASP A 152 -2.65 -2.49 0.70
N ILE A 153 -3.06 -3.67 0.22
CA ILE A 153 -3.59 -3.86 -1.13
C ILE A 153 -5.09 -3.59 -1.13
N LEU A 154 -5.52 -2.59 -1.89
CA LEU A 154 -6.93 -2.18 -1.99
C LEU A 154 -7.69 -2.90 -3.11
N GLY A 155 -6.99 -3.48 -4.07
CA GLY A 155 -7.56 -4.15 -5.23
C GLY A 155 -6.59 -4.14 -6.40
N CYS A 156 -7.10 -4.48 -7.60
CA CYS A 156 -6.36 -4.29 -8.83
C CYS A 156 -7.04 -3.26 -9.76
N HIS A 157 -6.24 -2.57 -10.53
CA HIS A 157 -6.64 -1.73 -11.65
C HIS A 157 -6.23 -2.43 -12.95
N LEU A 158 -7.10 -2.46 -13.93
CA LEU A 158 -6.83 -3.07 -15.22
C LEU A 158 -6.57 -1.97 -16.25
N GLU A 159 -5.32 -1.81 -16.66
CA GLU A 159 -4.96 -0.96 -17.79
C GLU A 159 -5.00 -1.78 -19.07
N GLY A 160 -6.19 -1.89 -19.65
CA GLY A 160 -6.49 -2.76 -20.77
C GLY A 160 -7.25 -4.04 -20.33
N PRO A 161 -7.55 -4.92 -21.28
CA PRO A 161 -7.19 -4.94 -22.71
C PRO A 161 -8.08 -4.06 -23.61
N PHE A 162 -9.07 -3.35 -23.08
CA PHE A 162 -10.11 -2.62 -23.85
C PHE A 162 -9.65 -1.21 -24.23
N LEU A 163 -8.46 -1.11 -24.84
CA LEU A 163 -7.88 0.14 -25.30
C LEU A 163 -8.06 0.29 -26.81
N ALA A 164 -8.36 1.51 -27.27
CA ALA A 164 -8.39 1.80 -28.69
C ALA A 164 -6.98 1.70 -29.29
N LEU A 165 -6.83 1.01 -30.43
CA LEU A 165 -5.56 0.79 -31.09
C LEU A 165 -4.79 2.12 -31.33
N ALA A 166 -5.49 3.18 -31.71
CA ALA A 166 -4.90 4.49 -31.95
C ALA A 166 -4.37 5.19 -30.68
N ARG A 167 -4.69 4.68 -29.49
CA ARG A 167 -4.32 5.24 -28.19
C ARG A 167 -3.65 4.23 -27.27
N LYS A 168 -3.22 3.10 -27.80
CA LYS A 168 -2.66 1.98 -27.02
C LYS A 168 -1.37 2.30 -26.24
N GLY A 169 -0.66 3.36 -26.60
CA GLY A 169 0.62 3.66 -25.95
C GLY A 169 1.63 2.50 -26.12
N ALA A 170 2.18 2.05 -25.02
CA ALA A 170 3.15 0.96 -24.94
C ALA A 170 2.53 -0.45 -24.98
N HIS A 171 1.20 -0.58 -24.92
CA HIS A 171 0.53 -1.87 -24.89
C HIS A 171 0.66 -2.65 -26.19
N ASP A 172 0.80 -3.98 -26.09
CA ASP A 172 0.88 -4.88 -27.23
C ASP A 172 -0.45 -4.88 -28.00
N PRO A 173 -0.46 -4.48 -29.31
CA PRO A 173 -1.68 -4.44 -30.10
C PRO A 173 -2.34 -5.81 -30.28
N GLU A 174 -1.59 -6.93 -30.22
CA GLU A 174 -2.13 -8.28 -30.37
C GLU A 174 -2.96 -8.72 -29.17
N CYS A 175 -2.69 -8.11 -28.01
CA CYS A 175 -3.41 -8.38 -26.78
C CYS A 175 -4.64 -7.50 -26.57
N LEU A 176 -4.85 -6.46 -27.41
CA LEU A 176 -6.03 -5.62 -27.33
C LEU A 176 -7.29 -6.39 -27.72
N LYS A 177 -8.38 -6.12 -27.03
CA LYS A 177 -9.69 -6.77 -27.25
C LYS A 177 -10.81 -5.74 -27.21
N ASP A 178 -11.88 -6.03 -27.92
CA ASP A 178 -13.14 -5.33 -27.72
C ASP A 178 -13.83 -5.83 -26.44
N PRO A 179 -14.57 -4.97 -25.73
CA PRO A 179 -15.27 -5.34 -24.48
C PRO A 179 -16.54 -6.18 -24.77
N VAL A 180 -16.34 -7.39 -25.27
CA VAL A 180 -17.46 -8.33 -25.50
C VAL A 180 -17.81 -9.05 -24.19
N PRO A 181 -19.11 -9.39 -23.96
CA PRO A 181 -19.56 -9.98 -22.69
C PRO A 181 -18.70 -11.16 -22.23
N ASP A 182 -18.42 -12.12 -23.08
CA ASP A 182 -17.65 -13.32 -22.73
C ASP A 182 -16.25 -13.01 -22.14
N ILE A 183 -15.63 -11.93 -22.57
CA ILE A 183 -14.31 -11.52 -22.05
C ILE A 183 -14.47 -10.77 -20.72
N VAL A 184 -15.46 -9.89 -20.65
CA VAL A 184 -15.75 -9.12 -19.44
C VAL A 184 -16.14 -10.06 -18.29
N ASP A 185 -17.04 -11.00 -18.55
CA ASP A 185 -17.53 -11.98 -17.57
C ASP A 185 -16.38 -12.84 -17.01
N LYS A 186 -15.49 -13.34 -17.88
CA LYS A 186 -14.29 -14.07 -17.43
C LYS A 186 -13.39 -13.26 -16.50
N MET A 187 -13.25 -11.97 -16.76
CA MET A 187 -12.44 -11.08 -15.92
C MET A 187 -13.15 -10.78 -14.58
N LEU A 188 -14.48 -10.58 -14.61
CA LEU A 188 -15.30 -10.44 -13.41
C LEU A 188 -15.26 -11.70 -12.53
N GLU A 189 -15.47 -12.88 -13.11
CA GLU A 189 -15.32 -14.17 -12.40
C GLU A 189 -13.93 -14.29 -11.76
N ALA A 190 -12.86 -13.93 -12.49
CA ALA A 190 -11.51 -13.98 -11.96
C ALA A 190 -11.31 -13.06 -10.73
N SER A 191 -12.01 -11.91 -10.71
CA SER A 191 -11.98 -10.97 -9.59
C SER A 191 -12.80 -11.45 -8.38
N GLY A 192 -13.69 -12.45 -8.58
CA GLY A 192 -14.65 -12.89 -7.59
C GLY A 192 -15.91 -12.04 -7.53
N ALA A 193 -16.08 -11.10 -8.45
CA ALA A 193 -17.35 -10.44 -8.65
C ALA A 193 -18.34 -11.39 -9.32
N ASP A 194 -19.61 -11.33 -8.89
CA ASP A 194 -20.68 -12.06 -9.55
C ASP A 194 -21.05 -11.31 -10.84
N PRO A 195 -20.89 -11.92 -12.03
CA PRO A 195 -21.39 -11.32 -13.26
C PRO A 195 -22.91 -11.22 -13.14
N ALA A 196 -23.44 -10.00 -13.25
CA ALA A 196 -24.87 -9.70 -13.11
C ALA A 196 -25.70 -10.21 -14.29
#